data_d2053f362339d25baad28790647fa705
#
_entry.id   d2053f362339d25baad28790647fa705
#
_cell.length_a   1.000
_cell.length_b   1.000
_cell.length_c   1.000
_cell.angle_alpha   90.00
_cell.angle_beta   90.00
_cell.angle_gamma   90.00
#
_symmetry.space_group_name_H-M   'P 1'
#
loop_
_entity.id
_entity.type
_entity.pdbx_description
1 polymer ?
#
loop_
_entity_poly.entity_id
_entity_poly.type
_entity_poly.pdbx_seq_one_letter_code
_entity_poly.pdbx_strand_id
1 'polypeptide(L)'
;MSKKPVRVAVTGAAGQIGYALLFRIASGEMLGKDQPVILQLLEIPDEKAQKALKGVMMELDDCAFPLLAGMEAHGDPMTAFKDTDYALLVGSRPRGPGMERAELLAINGAIFTAQGKALNAVASRNVKVLVVGNPANTNAYIAMKSAPDLKPGNFTAMLRLDHNRAASQIAAKTGKAVADIQKLCVWGNHSPTMYADYRFATINGESVKTMINDQEWNANVFLPTVGKRGAAIIEARGLSSAASAANAAIDHMRDWALGTNGHWVTMGIPSQGWYGIPKDVMFGFPVTCVSGEYKVVEGLEIDAFSQACIDKTLKELTDEQAGVAHLV
;
A
#
# COMPACT_ATOMS: atom_id res chain seq x y z
N MET A 1 29.21 -13.14 -6.88
CA MET A 1 28.15 -13.96 -7.52
C MET A 1 26.90 -13.11 -7.62
N SER A 2 26.23 -13.04 -8.78
CA SER A 2 24.95 -12.38 -8.93
C SER A 2 23.89 -13.04 -8.07
N LYS A 3 23.02 -12.27 -7.42
CA LYS A 3 21.87 -12.81 -6.68
C LYS A 3 20.94 -13.57 -7.64
N LYS A 4 20.24 -14.58 -7.13
CA LYS A 4 19.17 -15.23 -7.91
C LYS A 4 18.05 -14.22 -8.16
N PRO A 5 17.44 -14.22 -9.37
CA PRO A 5 16.26 -13.42 -9.60
C PRO A 5 15.13 -13.78 -8.64
N VAL A 6 14.41 -12.76 -8.14
CA VAL A 6 13.16 -12.92 -7.41
C VAL A 6 11.96 -12.61 -8.31
N ARG A 7 10.83 -13.26 -8.05
CA ARG A 7 9.61 -13.11 -8.83
C ARG A 7 8.73 -12.03 -8.22
N VAL A 8 8.39 -11.04 -9.03
CA VAL A 8 7.55 -9.90 -8.64
C VAL A 8 6.29 -9.89 -9.49
N ALA A 9 5.16 -10.19 -8.89
CA ALA A 9 3.87 -10.12 -9.54
C ALA A 9 3.24 -8.73 -9.38
N VAL A 10 2.69 -8.20 -10.46
CA VAL A 10 1.94 -6.93 -10.48
C VAL A 10 0.61 -7.15 -11.19
N THR A 11 -0.51 -6.88 -10.51
CA THR A 11 -1.85 -6.94 -11.09
C THR A 11 -2.29 -5.58 -11.63
N GLY A 12 -3.09 -5.55 -12.68
CA GLY A 12 -3.42 -4.31 -13.38
C GLY A 12 -2.17 -3.67 -13.99
N ALA A 13 -1.28 -4.50 -14.53
CA ALA A 13 0.06 -4.14 -14.97
C ALA A 13 0.07 -3.12 -16.13
N ALA A 14 -0.95 -3.13 -16.99
CA ALA A 14 -1.11 -2.16 -18.07
C ALA A 14 -1.82 -0.87 -17.65
N GLY A 15 -2.32 -0.78 -16.40
CA GLY A 15 -2.95 0.43 -15.85
C GLY A 15 -1.93 1.51 -15.51
N GLN A 16 -2.40 2.72 -15.23
CA GLN A 16 -1.50 3.87 -14.97
C GLN A 16 -0.56 3.67 -13.78
N ILE A 17 -1.04 3.05 -12.68
CA ILE A 17 -0.20 2.76 -11.52
C ILE A 17 0.78 1.64 -11.87
N GLY A 18 0.30 0.56 -12.52
CA GLY A 18 1.14 -0.55 -12.98
C GLY A 18 2.27 -0.06 -13.87
N TYR A 19 1.94 0.72 -14.89
CA TYR A 19 2.92 1.34 -15.78
C TYR A 19 3.98 2.15 -15.02
N ALA A 20 3.56 3.02 -14.09
CA ALA A 20 4.49 3.81 -13.29
C ALA A 20 5.36 2.97 -12.33
N LEU A 21 4.88 1.77 -11.91
CA LEU A 21 5.60 0.87 -11.01
C LEU A 21 6.69 0.06 -11.71
N LEU A 22 6.37 -0.51 -12.88
CA LEU A 22 7.15 -1.58 -13.49
C LEU A 22 8.56 -1.14 -13.83
N PHE A 23 8.74 0.06 -14.41
CA PHE A 23 10.05 0.60 -14.76
C PHE A 23 10.91 0.85 -13.51
N ARG A 24 10.32 1.25 -12.43
CA ARG A 24 11.01 1.47 -11.15
C ARG A 24 11.39 0.16 -10.47
N ILE A 25 10.55 -0.86 -10.55
CA ILE A 25 10.89 -2.21 -10.08
C ILE A 25 12.07 -2.75 -10.89
N ALA A 26 11.97 -2.69 -12.21
CA ALA A 26 13.01 -3.18 -13.14
C ALA A 26 14.35 -2.43 -13.00
N SER A 27 14.31 -1.13 -12.66
CA SER A 27 15.52 -0.33 -12.43
C SER A 27 16.17 -0.56 -11.07
N GLY A 28 15.56 -1.39 -10.20
CA GLY A 28 16.08 -1.74 -8.86
C GLY A 28 15.75 -0.74 -7.75
N GLU A 29 14.75 0.14 -7.93
CA GLU A 29 14.35 1.08 -6.87
C GLU A 29 13.59 0.41 -5.72
N MET A 30 12.95 -0.74 -5.97
CA MET A 30 12.19 -1.46 -4.96
C MET A 30 13.05 -2.42 -4.12
N LEU A 31 13.90 -3.21 -4.74
CA LEU A 31 14.64 -4.31 -4.09
C LEU A 31 16.16 -4.12 -4.05
N GLY A 32 16.64 -2.95 -4.45
CA GLY A 32 18.08 -2.63 -4.49
C GLY A 32 18.69 -2.81 -5.87
N LYS A 33 19.85 -2.16 -6.05
CA LYS A 33 20.54 -2.08 -7.36
C LYS A 33 21.33 -3.34 -7.73
N ASP A 34 21.26 -4.37 -6.91
CA ASP A 34 21.95 -5.65 -7.11
C ASP A 34 21.02 -6.86 -7.10
N GLN A 35 19.67 -6.63 -7.05
CA GLN A 35 18.67 -7.69 -7.03
C GLN A 35 17.99 -7.81 -8.39
N PRO A 36 18.30 -8.86 -9.19
CA PRO A 36 17.57 -9.16 -10.41
C PRO A 36 16.12 -9.56 -10.13
N VAL A 37 15.21 -9.20 -11.04
CA VAL A 37 13.78 -9.49 -10.95
C VAL A 37 13.25 -10.18 -12.20
N ILE A 38 12.27 -11.07 -12.00
CA ILE A 38 11.39 -11.58 -13.05
C ILE A 38 10.01 -10.97 -12.80
N LEU A 39 9.48 -10.22 -13.74
CA LEU A 39 8.17 -9.60 -13.65
C LEU A 39 7.08 -10.56 -14.12
N GLN A 40 6.10 -10.81 -13.28
CA GLN A 40 4.90 -11.59 -13.58
C GLN A 40 3.72 -10.60 -13.67
N LEU A 41 3.28 -10.32 -14.89
CA LEU A 41 2.39 -9.21 -15.20
C LEU A 41 0.97 -9.73 -15.44
N LEU A 42 0.07 -9.48 -14.49
CA LEU A 42 -1.32 -9.92 -14.58
C LEU A 42 -2.22 -8.78 -15.07
N GLU A 43 -2.97 -9.08 -16.14
CA GLU A 43 -4.04 -8.22 -16.62
C GLU A 43 -5.30 -9.08 -16.87
N ILE A 44 -6.46 -8.49 -16.99
CA ILE A 44 -7.68 -9.23 -17.31
C ILE A 44 -7.53 -9.96 -18.66
N PRO A 45 -8.17 -11.13 -18.84
CA PRO A 45 -8.07 -11.94 -20.07
C PRO A 45 -8.93 -11.34 -21.21
N ASP A 46 -8.81 -10.06 -21.42
CA ASP A 46 -9.44 -9.26 -22.47
C ASP A 46 -8.40 -8.90 -23.52
N GLU A 47 -8.73 -9.02 -24.80
CA GLU A 47 -7.81 -8.81 -25.92
C GLU A 47 -7.16 -7.42 -25.88
N LYS A 48 -7.95 -6.38 -25.59
CA LYS A 48 -7.47 -5.01 -25.53
C LYS A 48 -6.51 -4.81 -24.36
N ALA A 49 -6.83 -5.36 -23.19
CA ALA A 49 -6.00 -5.27 -22.00
C ALA A 49 -4.66 -6.03 -22.20
N GLN A 50 -4.71 -7.24 -22.75
CA GLN A 50 -3.51 -8.03 -23.05
C GLN A 50 -2.65 -7.39 -24.14
N LYS A 51 -3.26 -6.73 -25.13
CA LYS A 51 -2.52 -5.96 -26.16
C LYS A 51 -1.84 -4.73 -25.54
N ALA A 52 -2.50 -4.03 -24.62
CA ALA A 52 -1.89 -2.91 -23.90
C ALA A 52 -0.72 -3.39 -23.03
N LEU A 53 -0.86 -4.52 -22.34
CA LEU A 53 0.21 -5.13 -21.56
C LEU A 53 1.43 -5.48 -22.44
N LYS A 54 1.20 -6.03 -23.62
CA LYS A 54 2.27 -6.30 -24.57
C LYS A 54 3.04 -5.03 -24.97
N GLY A 55 2.34 -3.90 -25.14
CA GLY A 55 2.97 -2.60 -25.41
C GLY A 55 3.88 -2.16 -24.24
N VAL A 56 3.42 -2.30 -23.00
CA VAL A 56 4.22 -2.00 -21.81
C VAL A 56 5.47 -2.88 -21.72
N MET A 57 5.35 -4.17 -22.06
CA MET A 57 6.51 -5.08 -22.10
C MET A 57 7.54 -4.67 -23.16
N MET A 58 7.09 -4.20 -24.33
CA MET A 58 8.01 -3.68 -25.36
C MET A 58 8.80 -2.47 -24.85
N GLU A 59 8.15 -1.54 -24.14
CA GLU A 59 8.86 -0.40 -23.55
C GLU A 59 9.84 -0.81 -22.44
N LEU A 60 9.52 -1.84 -21.66
CA LEU A 60 10.45 -2.40 -20.67
C LEU A 60 11.67 -3.03 -21.35
N ASP A 61 11.48 -3.72 -22.49
CA ASP A 61 12.58 -4.25 -23.30
C ASP A 61 13.45 -3.11 -23.85
N ASP A 62 12.83 -2.06 -24.37
CA ASP A 62 13.54 -0.88 -24.90
C ASP A 62 14.40 -0.15 -23.84
N CYS A 63 13.99 -0.22 -22.56
CA CYS A 63 14.77 0.33 -21.45
C CYS A 63 16.05 -0.44 -21.16
N ALA A 64 16.17 -1.69 -21.59
CA ALA A 64 17.34 -2.55 -21.41
C ALA A 64 17.86 -2.58 -19.94
N PHE A 65 16.96 -2.66 -18.96
CA PHE A 65 17.33 -2.67 -17.55
C PHE A 65 18.19 -3.90 -17.21
N PRO A 66 19.41 -3.71 -16.65
CA PRO A 66 20.32 -4.82 -16.36
C PRO A 66 19.82 -5.76 -15.26
N LEU A 67 18.83 -5.34 -14.45
CA LEU A 67 18.24 -6.14 -13.40
C LEU A 67 16.97 -6.88 -13.85
N LEU A 68 16.44 -6.60 -15.03
CA LEU A 68 15.28 -7.30 -15.57
C LEU A 68 15.70 -8.63 -16.17
N ALA A 69 15.56 -9.71 -15.40
CA ALA A 69 15.97 -11.06 -15.79
C ALA A 69 14.90 -11.80 -16.63
N GLY A 70 13.66 -11.28 -16.65
CA GLY A 70 12.58 -11.84 -17.44
C GLY A 70 11.25 -11.13 -17.21
N MET A 71 10.30 -11.34 -18.13
CA MET A 71 8.93 -10.85 -18.05
C MET A 71 7.96 -11.90 -18.56
N GLU A 72 6.85 -12.08 -17.89
CA GLU A 72 5.79 -13.03 -18.25
C GLU A 72 4.43 -12.32 -18.20
N ALA A 73 3.64 -12.39 -19.27
CA ALA A 73 2.28 -11.84 -19.33
C ALA A 73 1.26 -12.93 -18.99
N HIS A 74 0.29 -12.62 -18.16
CA HIS A 74 -0.72 -13.56 -17.66
C HIS A 74 -2.13 -12.95 -17.71
N GLY A 75 -3.12 -13.81 -17.99
CA GLY A 75 -4.55 -13.50 -17.84
C GLY A 75 -5.21 -14.24 -16.69
N ASP A 76 -4.46 -15.10 -15.99
CA ASP A 76 -4.96 -15.95 -14.90
C ASP A 76 -4.07 -15.80 -13.66
N PRO A 77 -4.64 -15.50 -12.48
CA PRO A 77 -3.91 -15.38 -11.22
C PRO A 77 -3.11 -16.64 -10.83
N MET A 78 -3.59 -17.84 -11.17
CA MET A 78 -2.92 -19.10 -10.86
C MET A 78 -1.56 -19.20 -11.57
N THR A 79 -1.47 -18.71 -12.79
CA THR A 79 -0.19 -18.68 -13.54
C THR A 79 0.66 -17.49 -13.14
N ALA A 80 0.04 -16.32 -12.91
CA ALA A 80 0.73 -15.09 -12.57
C ALA A 80 1.42 -15.14 -11.20
N PHE A 81 0.84 -15.84 -10.23
CA PHE A 81 1.39 -15.89 -8.86
C PHE A 81 2.27 -17.12 -8.59
N LYS A 82 2.55 -17.93 -9.63
CA LYS A 82 3.39 -19.11 -9.46
C LYS A 82 4.79 -18.71 -8.96
N ASP A 83 5.18 -19.28 -7.83
CA ASP A 83 6.48 -19.04 -7.17
C ASP A 83 6.79 -17.56 -6.88
N THR A 84 5.76 -16.71 -6.78
CA THR A 84 5.92 -15.27 -6.52
C THR A 84 6.50 -15.01 -5.14
N ASP A 85 7.52 -14.15 -5.07
CA ASP A 85 8.15 -13.69 -3.82
C ASP A 85 7.57 -12.37 -3.32
N TYR A 86 7.18 -11.48 -4.25
CA TYR A 86 6.57 -10.18 -3.98
C TYR A 86 5.36 -9.97 -4.89
N ALA A 87 4.22 -9.62 -4.32
CA ALA A 87 2.99 -9.38 -5.07
C ALA A 87 2.44 -7.98 -4.78
N LEU A 88 2.31 -7.14 -5.81
CA LEU A 88 1.65 -5.84 -5.75
C LEU A 88 0.28 -5.97 -6.40
N LEU A 89 -0.77 -6.01 -5.59
CA LEU A 89 -2.16 -6.15 -6.02
C LEU A 89 -2.73 -4.76 -6.28
N VAL A 90 -2.48 -4.25 -7.47
CA VAL A 90 -2.85 -2.89 -7.91
C VAL A 90 -4.19 -2.90 -8.62
N GLY A 91 -4.44 -3.91 -9.43
CA GLY A 91 -5.65 -4.04 -10.22
C GLY A 91 -6.89 -4.19 -9.33
N SER A 92 -7.82 -3.26 -9.51
CA SER A 92 -9.17 -3.28 -8.97
C SER A 92 -10.09 -2.51 -9.92
N ARG A 93 -11.40 -2.76 -9.83
CA ARG A 93 -12.35 -1.93 -10.58
C ARG A 93 -12.43 -0.55 -9.94
N PRO A 94 -12.19 0.54 -10.67
CA PRO A 94 -12.38 1.89 -10.15
C PRO A 94 -13.86 2.17 -9.91
N ARG A 95 -14.17 3.04 -8.96
CA ARG A 95 -15.54 3.49 -8.72
C ARG A 95 -16.02 4.31 -9.93
N GLY A 96 -17.07 3.82 -10.58
CA GLY A 96 -17.73 4.55 -11.67
C GLY A 96 -18.72 5.62 -11.18
N PRO A 97 -19.14 6.55 -12.05
CA PRO A 97 -20.21 7.49 -11.74
C PRO A 97 -21.49 6.74 -11.35
N GLY A 98 -22.12 7.12 -10.23
CA GLY A 98 -23.36 6.49 -9.74
C GLY A 98 -23.20 5.13 -9.09
N MET A 99 -22.00 4.57 -9.01
CA MET A 99 -21.77 3.27 -8.36
C MET A 99 -21.81 3.43 -6.83
N GLU A 100 -22.64 2.61 -6.19
CA GLU A 100 -22.70 2.55 -4.73
C GLU A 100 -21.46 1.89 -4.13
N ARG A 101 -21.11 2.29 -2.88
CA ARG A 101 -19.94 1.74 -2.19
C ARG A 101 -20.05 0.21 -1.99
N ALA A 102 -21.23 -0.27 -1.66
CA ALA A 102 -21.49 -1.71 -1.47
C ALA A 102 -21.29 -2.51 -2.76
N GLU A 103 -21.70 -1.96 -3.90
CA GLU A 103 -21.49 -2.59 -5.21
C GLU A 103 -19.98 -2.68 -5.55
N LEU A 104 -19.23 -1.61 -5.31
CA LEU A 104 -17.78 -1.61 -5.52
C LEU A 104 -17.08 -2.63 -4.62
N LEU A 105 -17.49 -2.72 -3.34
CA LEU A 105 -16.96 -3.70 -2.39
C LEU A 105 -17.22 -5.13 -2.86
N ALA A 106 -18.43 -5.44 -3.37
CA ALA A 106 -18.78 -6.77 -3.85
C ALA A 106 -17.94 -7.17 -5.08
N ILE A 107 -17.81 -6.26 -6.05
CA ILE A 107 -17.04 -6.51 -7.29
C ILE A 107 -15.55 -6.71 -6.97
N ASN A 108 -14.95 -5.79 -6.21
CA ASN A 108 -13.56 -5.89 -5.86
C ASN A 108 -13.31 -7.07 -4.90
N GLY A 109 -14.23 -7.34 -3.98
CA GLY A 109 -14.14 -8.48 -3.09
C GLY A 109 -13.99 -9.81 -3.85
N ALA A 110 -14.76 -10.03 -4.91
CA ALA A 110 -14.62 -11.23 -5.74
C ALA A 110 -13.23 -11.33 -6.41
N ILE A 111 -12.67 -10.20 -6.88
CA ILE A 111 -11.32 -10.15 -7.46
C ILE A 111 -10.29 -10.55 -6.41
N PHE A 112 -10.32 -9.95 -5.22
CA PHE A 112 -9.33 -10.21 -4.17
C PHE A 112 -9.51 -11.58 -3.51
N THR A 113 -10.71 -12.15 -3.47
CA THR A 113 -10.94 -13.56 -3.09
C THR A 113 -10.22 -14.50 -4.07
N ALA A 114 -10.39 -14.30 -5.37
CA ALA A 114 -9.73 -15.13 -6.39
C ALA A 114 -8.20 -14.99 -6.32
N GLN A 115 -7.68 -13.78 -6.16
CA GLN A 115 -6.24 -13.52 -6.03
C GLN A 115 -5.67 -14.10 -4.73
N GLY A 116 -6.38 -14.00 -3.62
CA GLY A 116 -5.98 -14.60 -2.34
C GLY A 116 -5.88 -16.13 -2.44
N LYS A 117 -6.89 -16.78 -3.03
CA LYS A 117 -6.87 -18.24 -3.27
C LYS A 117 -5.71 -18.66 -4.18
N ALA A 118 -5.42 -17.91 -5.23
CA ALA A 118 -4.32 -18.20 -6.12
C ALA A 118 -2.96 -18.03 -5.42
N LEU A 119 -2.75 -16.94 -4.66
CA LEU A 119 -1.56 -16.76 -3.82
C LEU A 119 -1.37 -17.93 -2.84
N ASN A 120 -2.45 -18.35 -2.18
CA ASN A 120 -2.43 -19.50 -1.27
C ASN A 120 -1.94 -20.78 -1.94
N ALA A 121 -2.41 -21.01 -3.15
CA ALA A 121 -2.15 -22.26 -3.87
C ALA A 121 -0.73 -22.32 -4.47
N VAL A 122 -0.21 -21.22 -5.02
CA VAL A 122 0.96 -21.29 -5.91
C VAL A 122 2.09 -20.32 -5.59
N ALA A 123 1.90 -19.33 -4.70
CA ALA A 123 2.97 -18.39 -4.33
C ALA A 123 3.99 -19.00 -3.37
N SER A 124 5.15 -18.36 -3.27
CA SER A 124 6.13 -18.63 -2.19
C SER A 124 5.46 -18.51 -0.83
N ARG A 125 5.77 -19.43 0.10
CA ARG A 125 5.21 -19.39 1.49
C ARG A 125 5.60 -18.13 2.26
N ASN A 126 6.67 -17.47 1.84
CA ASN A 126 7.15 -16.21 2.42
C ASN A 126 6.83 -15.00 1.51
N VAL A 127 5.88 -15.15 0.59
CA VAL A 127 5.46 -14.04 -0.29
C VAL A 127 5.09 -12.80 0.51
N LYS A 128 5.52 -11.63 0.03
CA LYS A 128 5.11 -10.33 0.58
C LYS A 128 4.07 -9.71 -0.33
N VAL A 129 2.89 -9.50 0.20
CA VAL A 129 1.73 -9.02 -0.56
C VAL A 129 1.38 -7.59 -0.12
N LEU A 130 1.43 -6.66 -1.06
CA LEU A 130 0.96 -5.29 -0.88
C LEU A 130 -0.31 -5.07 -1.69
N VAL A 131 -1.39 -4.73 -1.03
CA VAL A 131 -2.65 -4.36 -1.67
C VAL A 131 -2.71 -2.84 -1.83
N VAL A 132 -2.83 -2.41 -3.09
CA VAL A 132 -2.92 -1.01 -3.52
C VAL A 132 -4.34 -0.68 -4.00
N GLY A 133 -5.01 -1.66 -4.62
CA GLY A 133 -6.37 -1.51 -5.14
C GLY A 133 -7.39 -1.18 -4.06
N ASN A 134 -8.22 -0.13 -4.29
CA ASN A 134 -9.18 0.37 -3.31
C ASN A 134 -10.50 -0.42 -3.28
N PRO A 135 -11.09 -0.53 -2.07
CA PRO A 135 -10.61 -0.07 -0.74
C PRO A 135 -9.49 -0.97 -0.20
N ALA A 136 -8.29 -0.41 -0.06
CA ALA A 136 -7.06 -1.17 0.14
C ALA A 136 -7.06 -2.06 1.38
N ASN A 137 -7.47 -1.54 2.54
CA ASN A 137 -7.49 -2.30 3.79
C ASN A 137 -8.47 -3.48 3.71
N THR A 138 -9.68 -3.25 3.21
CA THR A 138 -10.72 -4.29 3.10
C THR A 138 -10.35 -5.33 2.05
N ASN A 139 -9.79 -4.92 0.93
CA ASN A 139 -9.29 -5.85 -0.10
C ASN A 139 -8.12 -6.71 0.42
N ALA A 140 -7.22 -6.12 1.22
CA ALA A 140 -6.13 -6.86 1.88
C ALA A 140 -6.68 -7.88 2.89
N TYR A 141 -7.71 -7.51 3.66
CA TYR A 141 -8.40 -8.42 4.57
C TYR A 141 -9.01 -9.61 3.81
N ILE A 142 -9.74 -9.36 2.70
CA ILE A 142 -10.34 -10.41 1.88
C ILE A 142 -9.27 -11.35 1.32
N ALA A 143 -8.20 -10.80 0.72
CA ALA A 143 -7.11 -11.61 0.17
C ALA A 143 -6.44 -12.47 1.25
N MET A 144 -6.17 -11.89 2.42
CA MET A 144 -5.60 -12.60 3.58
C MET A 144 -6.49 -13.75 4.04
N LYS A 145 -7.79 -13.51 4.24
CA LYS A 145 -8.74 -14.55 4.66
C LYS A 145 -8.95 -15.64 3.61
N SER A 146 -8.76 -15.30 2.33
CA SER A 146 -8.82 -16.26 1.22
C SER A 146 -7.56 -17.10 1.05
N ALA A 147 -6.52 -16.86 1.88
CA ALA A 147 -5.23 -17.53 1.82
C ALA A 147 -4.85 -18.17 3.19
N PRO A 148 -5.61 -19.17 3.66
CA PRO A 148 -5.49 -19.69 5.03
C PRO A 148 -4.15 -20.39 5.33
N ASP A 149 -3.43 -20.86 4.32
CA ASP A 149 -2.13 -21.54 4.49
C ASP A 149 -0.94 -20.56 4.46
N LEU A 150 -1.18 -19.28 4.13
CA LEU A 150 -0.19 -18.21 4.25
C LEU A 150 -0.33 -17.52 5.63
N LYS A 151 0.79 -16.98 6.13
CA LYS A 151 0.74 -16.22 7.39
C LYS A 151 -0.03 -14.92 7.18
N PRO A 152 -0.91 -14.50 8.11
CA PRO A 152 -1.59 -13.20 8.02
C PRO A 152 -0.62 -12.04 7.78
N GLY A 153 0.56 -12.05 8.40
CA GLY A 153 1.61 -11.05 8.24
C GLY A 153 2.23 -10.97 6.84
N ASN A 154 1.91 -11.91 5.92
CA ASN A 154 2.33 -11.80 4.53
C ASN A 154 1.51 -10.74 3.76
N PHE A 155 0.39 -10.28 4.30
CA PHE A 155 -0.54 -9.35 3.65
C PHE A 155 -0.48 -7.97 4.29
N THR A 156 -0.34 -6.94 3.46
CA THR A 156 -0.34 -5.54 3.88
C THR A 156 -1.20 -4.68 2.96
N ALA A 157 -1.71 -3.56 3.48
CA ALA A 157 -2.42 -2.53 2.73
C ALA A 157 -1.61 -1.25 2.64
N MET A 158 -1.70 -0.54 1.53
CA MET A 158 -0.90 0.65 1.28
C MET A 158 -1.50 1.90 1.94
N LEU A 159 -0.91 2.32 3.07
CA LEU A 159 -1.11 3.64 3.68
C LEU A 159 0.12 4.56 3.50
N ARG A 160 1.14 4.09 2.78
CA ARG A 160 2.35 4.88 2.55
C ARG A 160 2.08 6.16 1.76
N LEU A 161 1.08 6.17 0.88
CA LEU A 161 0.68 7.38 0.18
C LEU A 161 0.17 8.46 1.13
N ASP A 162 -0.62 8.07 2.13
CA ASP A 162 -1.13 9.00 3.15
C ASP A 162 0.00 9.50 4.06
N HIS A 163 0.93 8.61 4.42
CA HIS A 163 2.15 8.97 5.13
C HIS A 163 2.99 10.01 4.35
N ASN A 164 3.23 9.78 3.06
CA ASN A 164 3.99 10.69 2.21
C ASN A 164 3.27 12.05 2.05
N ARG A 165 1.93 12.06 1.95
CA ARG A 165 1.12 13.29 1.94
C ARG A 165 1.26 14.07 3.23
N ALA A 166 1.19 13.38 4.39
CA ALA A 166 1.36 13.99 5.70
C ALA A 166 2.77 14.59 5.85
N ALA A 167 3.80 13.85 5.48
CA ALA A 167 5.19 14.33 5.50
C ALA A 167 5.37 15.59 4.65
N SER A 168 4.80 15.61 3.43
CA SER A 168 4.84 16.78 2.54
C SER A 168 4.16 18.02 3.14
N GLN A 169 3.02 17.86 3.84
CA GLN A 169 2.35 18.98 4.51
C GLN A 169 3.14 19.52 5.71
N ILE A 170 3.78 18.63 6.48
CA ILE A 170 4.65 19.03 7.59
C ILE A 170 5.88 19.77 7.05
N ALA A 171 6.52 19.26 6.02
CA ALA A 171 7.65 19.91 5.36
C ALA A 171 7.30 21.33 4.88
N ALA A 172 6.14 21.49 4.21
CA ALA A 172 5.66 22.79 3.76
C ALA A 172 5.36 23.77 4.91
N LYS A 173 4.74 23.28 6.01
CA LYS A 173 4.43 24.12 7.19
C LYS A 173 5.66 24.56 7.95
N THR A 174 6.67 23.69 8.05
CA THR A 174 7.88 23.94 8.83
C THR A 174 9.03 24.55 8.01
N GLY A 175 8.95 24.53 6.68
CA GLY A 175 10.04 24.91 5.79
C GLY A 175 11.25 23.97 5.84
N LYS A 176 11.08 22.72 6.32
CA LYS A 176 12.12 21.71 6.46
C LYS A 176 12.03 20.65 5.35
N ALA A 177 13.10 19.90 5.14
CA ALA A 177 13.11 18.84 4.15
C ALA A 177 12.28 17.63 4.61
N VAL A 178 11.58 16.99 3.67
CA VAL A 178 10.80 15.76 3.94
C VAL A 178 11.70 14.65 4.52
N ALA A 179 12.94 14.56 4.05
CA ALA A 179 13.90 13.55 4.50
C ALA A 179 14.28 13.66 5.98
N ASP A 180 14.13 14.84 6.59
CA ASP A 180 14.46 15.07 8.00
C ASP A 180 13.31 14.66 8.94
N ILE A 181 12.12 14.39 8.41
CA ILE A 181 10.95 14.03 9.22
C ILE A 181 11.05 12.58 9.66
N GLN A 182 11.05 12.37 10.96
CA GLN A 182 11.10 11.07 11.60
C GLN A 182 9.87 10.82 12.45
N LYS A 183 9.55 9.56 12.76
CA LYS A 183 8.51 9.14 13.72
C LYS A 183 7.10 9.66 13.39
N LEU A 184 6.83 9.89 12.11
CA LEU A 184 5.48 10.18 11.62
C LEU A 184 4.70 8.87 11.50
N CYS A 185 3.40 8.89 11.75
CA CYS A 185 2.51 7.75 11.52
C CYS A 185 1.15 8.17 10.99
N VAL A 186 0.46 7.21 10.37
CA VAL A 186 -0.93 7.34 9.94
C VAL A 186 -1.70 6.13 10.45
N TRP A 187 -2.75 6.37 11.22
CA TRP A 187 -3.57 5.32 11.83
C TRP A 187 -4.80 5.01 10.97
N GLY A 188 -5.17 3.74 10.91
CA GLY A 188 -6.50 3.32 10.44
C GLY A 188 -6.60 2.90 8.99
N ASN A 189 -7.67 3.37 8.35
CA ASN A 189 -8.07 3.00 6.99
C ASN A 189 -7.43 3.93 5.94
N HIS A 190 -7.14 3.40 4.75
CA HIS A 190 -6.80 4.25 3.60
C HIS A 190 -8.07 4.93 3.04
N SER A 191 -8.57 5.90 3.77
CA SER A 191 -9.81 6.64 3.49
C SER A 191 -9.74 8.06 4.07
N PRO A 192 -10.75 8.92 3.84
CA PRO A 192 -10.81 10.23 4.51
C PRO A 192 -10.91 10.19 6.03
N THR A 193 -11.16 9.02 6.64
CA THR A 193 -11.20 8.85 8.11
C THR A 193 -9.84 8.57 8.72
N MET A 194 -8.81 8.30 7.91
CA MET A 194 -7.46 8.04 8.40
C MET A 194 -6.98 9.17 9.31
N TYR A 195 -6.18 8.82 10.30
CA TYR A 195 -5.62 9.81 11.22
C TYR A 195 -4.12 9.95 11.01
N ALA A 196 -3.70 11.05 10.37
CA ALA A 196 -2.29 11.43 10.27
C ALA A 196 -1.84 12.07 11.58
N ASP A 197 -0.88 11.43 12.26
CA ASP A 197 -0.45 11.79 13.60
C ASP A 197 1.02 12.20 13.64
N TYR A 198 1.28 13.49 13.81
CA TYR A 198 2.63 14.03 13.93
C TYR A 198 3.05 14.34 15.38
N ARG A 199 2.27 13.90 16.37
CA ARG A 199 2.57 14.18 17.80
C ARG A 199 3.95 13.66 18.23
N PHE A 200 4.38 12.54 17.65
CA PHE A 200 5.68 11.91 17.91
C PHE A 200 6.74 12.31 16.90
N ALA A 201 6.33 12.98 15.82
CA ALA A 201 7.25 13.31 14.75
C ALA A 201 8.34 14.29 15.21
N THR A 202 9.56 14.06 14.68
CA THR A 202 10.72 14.90 14.95
C THR A 202 11.39 15.32 13.65
N ILE A 203 12.05 16.48 13.67
CA ILE A 203 12.94 16.97 12.62
C ILE A 203 14.26 17.32 13.29
N ASN A 204 15.35 16.63 12.94
CA ASN A 204 16.66 16.80 13.55
C ASN A 204 16.65 16.69 15.09
N GLY A 205 15.77 15.82 15.63
CA GLY A 205 15.58 15.62 17.07
C GLY A 205 14.61 16.58 17.76
N GLU A 206 14.17 17.65 17.11
CA GLU A 206 13.19 18.59 17.64
C GLU A 206 11.75 18.14 17.35
N SER A 207 10.84 18.34 18.30
CA SER A 207 9.44 17.94 18.18
C SER A 207 8.69 18.76 17.11
N VAL A 208 8.12 18.09 16.11
CA VAL A 208 7.25 18.72 15.11
C VAL A 208 6.03 19.37 15.75
N LYS A 209 5.43 18.71 16.77
CA LYS A 209 4.30 19.27 17.52
C LYS A 209 4.65 20.61 18.14
N THR A 210 5.84 20.75 18.70
CA THR A 210 6.34 22.01 19.31
C THR A 210 6.67 23.06 18.24
N MET A 211 7.29 22.65 17.12
CA MET A 211 7.61 23.56 16.01
C MET A 211 6.35 24.17 15.39
N ILE A 212 5.33 23.36 15.15
CA ILE A 212 4.09 23.80 14.54
C ILE A 212 3.24 24.57 15.54
N ASN A 213 3.05 24.01 16.75
CA ASN A 213 2.26 24.55 17.87
C ASN A 213 0.96 25.28 17.45
N ASP A 214 0.21 24.64 16.53
CA ASP A 214 -0.95 25.22 15.87
C ASP A 214 -2.05 24.14 15.74
N GLN A 215 -2.90 24.05 16.77
CA GLN A 215 -3.98 23.05 16.81
C GLN A 215 -5.08 23.35 15.79
N GLU A 216 -5.31 24.62 15.48
CA GLU A 216 -6.29 25.03 14.46
C GLU A 216 -5.83 24.57 13.07
N TRP A 217 -4.56 24.77 12.75
CA TRP A 217 -3.97 24.25 11.51
C TRP A 217 -4.07 22.72 11.45
N ASN A 218 -3.78 22.02 12.55
CA ASN A 218 -3.88 20.57 12.59
C ASN A 218 -5.30 20.09 12.23
N ALA A 219 -6.31 20.63 12.92
CA ALA A 219 -7.70 20.19 12.78
C ALA A 219 -8.35 20.64 11.47
N ASN A 220 -8.09 21.89 11.06
CA ASN A 220 -8.84 22.54 9.98
C ASN A 220 -8.10 22.56 8.64
N VAL A 221 -6.77 22.31 8.63
CA VAL A 221 -5.95 22.31 7.41
C VAL A 221 -5.26 20.98 7.20
N PHE A 222 -4.42 20.53 8.13
CA PHE A 222 -3.57 19.36 7.95
C PHE A 222 -4.39 18.07 7.75
N LEU A 223 -5.21 17.69 8.72
CA LEU A 223 -6.02 16.46 8.65
C LEU A 223 -6.95 16.44 7.44
N PRO A 224 -7.74 17.50 7.15
CA PRO A 224 -8.59 17.51 5.96
C PRO A 224 -7.80 17.48 4.65
N THR A 225 -6.66 18.17 4.57
CA THR A 225 -5.83 18.19 3.36
C THR A 225 -5.27 16.82 3.06
N VAL A 226 -4.71 16.13 4.05
CA VAL A 226 -4.17 14.78 3.86
C VAL A 226 -5.30 13.81 3.51
N GLY A 227 -6.41 13.81 4.25
CA GLY A 227 -7.52 12.88 4.05
C GLY A 227 -8.27 13.07 2.73
N LYS A 228 -8.39 14.29 2.23
CA LYS A 228 -9.12 14.61 0.99
C LYS A 228 -8.22 14.80 -0.22
N ARG A 229 -6.90 14.59 -0.11
CA ARG A 229 -5.94 14.82 -1.21
C ARG A 229 -6.28 14.02 -2.47
N GLY A 230 -6.77 12.80 -2.33
CA GLY A 230 -7.16 11.98 -3.47
C GLY A 230 -8.27 12.61 -4.30
N ALA A 231 -9.32 13.15 -3.64
CA ALA A 231 -10.42 13.85 -4.29
C ALA A 231 -9.94 15.14 -4.98
N ALA A 232 -9.10 15.92 -4.31
CA ALA A 232 -8.51 17.16 -4.88
C ALA A 232 -7.67 16.87 -6.14
N ILE A 233 -6.94 15.76 -6.19
CA ILE A 233 -6.17 15.34 -7.38
C ILE A 233 -7.12 14.96 -8.51
N ILE A 234 -8.21 14.24 -8.24
CA ILE A 234 -9.22 13.89 -9.26
C ILE A 234 -9.87 15.15 -9.81
N GLU A 235 -10.24 16.09 -8.95
CA GLU A 235 -10.81 17.38 -9.36
C GLU A 235 -9.86 18.16 -10.29
N ALA A 236 -8.58 18.24 -9.93
CA ALA A 236 -7.58 18.99 -10.69
C ALA A 236 -7.11 18.28 -11.97
N ARG A 237 -6.96 16.96 -11.95
CA ARG A 237 -6.37 16.15 -13.03
C ARG A 237 -7.39 15.44 -13.93
N GLY A 238 -8.63 15.27 -13.48
CA GLY A 238 -9.62 14.39 -14.10
C GLY A 238 -9.33 12.89 -13.91
N LEU A 239 -8.24 12.53 -13.24
CA LEU A 239 -7.78 11.15 -13.03
C LEU A 239 -7.27 10.99 -11.60
N SER A 240 -7.38 9.78 -11.06
CA SER A 240 -6.83 9.46 -9.73
C SER A 240 -5.30 9.50 -9.70
N SER A 241 -4.74 9.48 -8.48
CA SER A 241 -3.29 9.40 -8.26
C SER A 241 -2.72 8.14 -8.92
N ALA A 242 -1.68 8.29 -9.73
CA ALA A 242 -0.99 7.18 -10.38
C ALA A 242 0.49 7.15 -9.98
N ALA A 243 1.27 8.14 -10.39
CA ALA A 243 2.72 8.18 -10.11
C ALA A 243 3.03 8.24 -8.60
N SER A 244 2.27 9.03 -7.82
CA SER A 244 2.45 9.12 -6.37
C SER A 244 2.02 7.83 -5.65
N ALA A 245 0.99 7.13 -6.15
CA ALA A 245 0.61 5.82 -5.63
C ALA A 245 1.69 4.77 -5.94
N ALA A 246 2.23 4.77 -7.15
CA ALA A 246 3.35 3.91 -7.53
C ALA A 246 4.59 4.20 -6.66
N ASN A 247 4.92 5.46 -6.44
CA ASN A 247 6.02 5.84 -5.55
C ASN A 247 5.83 5.29 -4.13
N ALA A 248 4.64 5.48 -3.57
CA ALA A 248 4.31 4.98 -2.23
C ALA A 248 4.38 3.46 -2.13
N ALA A 249 3.96 2.73 -3.18
CA ALA A 249 4.07 1.27 -3.23
C ALA A 249 5.54 0.80 -3.29
N ILE A 250 6.39 1.48 -4.07
CA ILE A 250 7.84 1.23 -4.10
C ILE A 250 8.46 1.48 -2.72
N ASP A 251 8.15 2.62 -2.09
CA ASP A 251 8.67 2.96 -0.75
C ASP A 251 8.23 1.92 0.29
N HIS A 252 6.96 1.50 0.27
CA HIS A 252 6.42 0.50 1.18
C HIS A 252 7.16 -0.84 1.04
N MET A 253 7.26 -1.35 -0.17
CA MET A 253 7.90 -2.65 -0.43
C MET A 253 9.40 -2.60 -0.19
N ARG A 254 10.07 -1.50 -0.54
CA ARG A 254 11.51 -1.31 -0.28
C ARG A 254 11.79 -1.34 1.22
N ASP A 255 11.05 -0.59 2.00
CA ASP A 255 11.25 -0.53 3.45
C ASP A 255 10.94 -1.88 4.10
N TRP A 256 9.92 -2.58 3.62
CA TRP A 256 9.60 -3.93 4.11
C TRP A 256 10.71 -4.93 3.76
N ALA A 257 11.18 -4.93 2.52
CA ALA A 257 12.18 -5.90 2.04
C ALA A 257 13.60 -5.62 2.57
N LEU A 258 14.02 -4.35 2.57
CA LEU A 258 15.41 -3.96 2.86
C LEU A 258 15.59 -3.44 4.29
N GLY A 259 14.49 -3.05 4.96
CA GLY A 259 14.53 -2.49 6.30
C GLY A 259 14.44 -0.96 6.33
N THR A 260 14.03 -0.44 7.48
CA THR A 260 13.81 1.00 7.71
C THR A 260 14.95 1.68 8.48
N ASN A 261 16.00 0.95 8.87
CA ASN A 261 17.10 1.46 9.69
C ASN A 261 16.61 2.19 10.97
N GLY A 262 15.53 1.66 11.58
CA GLY A 262 14.91 2.21 12.78
C GLY A 262 13.94 3.37 12.54
N HIS A 263 13.78 3.86 11.30
CA HIS A 263 12.77 4.85 10.96
C HIS A 263 11.36 4.26 11.01
N TRP A 264 10.40 5.04 11.47
CA TRP A 264 9.01 4.63 11.43
C TRP A 264 8.42 4.87 10.04
N VAL A 265 7.69 3.87 9.59
CA VAL A 265 6.86 3.96 8.39
C VAL A 265 5.45 3.50 8.72
N THR A 266 4.48 3.84 7.90
CA THR A 266 3.11 3.39 8.08
C THR A 266 2.82 2.22 7.17
N MET A 267 2.28 1.14 7.74
CA MET A 267 1.80 -0.02 6.99
C MET A 267 0.40 -0.41 7.49
N GLY A 268 -0.51 -0.74 6.57
CA GLY A 268 -1.75 -1.42 6.91
C GLY A 268 -1.45 -2.90 7.13
N ILE A 269 -1.64 -3.39 8.34
CA ILE A 269 -1.30 -4.77 8.72
C ILE A 269 -2.41 -5.40 9.56
N PRO A 270 -2.54 -6.74 9.60
CA PRO A 270 -3.52 -7.41 10.45
C PRO A 270 -3.17 -7.18 11.91
N SER A 271 -4.09 -6.57 12.65
CA SER A 271 -3.90 -6.30 14.08
C SER A 271 -3.78 -7.60 14.88
N GLN A 272 -2.98 -7.56 15.92
CA GLN A 272 -2.89 -8.61 16.95
C GLN A 272 -3.40 -8.12 18.32
N GLY A 273 -4.12 -7.00 18.36
CA GLY A 273 -4.65 -6.38 19.58
C GLY A 273 -3.90 -5.12 20.01
N TRP A 274 -2.92 -4.65 19.23
CA TRP A 274 -2.19 -3.41 19.56
C TRP A 274 -3.15 -2.21 19.63
N TYR A 275 -2.92 -1.34 20.61
CA TYR A 275 -3.71 -0.11 20.82
C TYR A 275 -5.22 -0.35 20.92
N GLY A 276 -5.65 -1.56 21.37
CA GLY A 276 -7.06 -1.91 21.48
C GLY A 276 -7.77 -2.21 20.16
N ILE A 277 -7.02 -2.24 19.03
CA ILE A 277 -7.58 -2.59 17.73
C ILE A 277 -7.84 -4.10 17.68
N PRO A 278 -9.07 -4.55 17.38
CA PRO A 278 -9.40 -5.97 17.38
C PRO A 278 -8.50 -6.79 16.46
N LYS A 279 -8.26 -8.04 16.83
CA LYS A 279 -7.45 -8.98 16.05
C LYS A 279 -8.00 -9.13 14.63
N ASP A 280 -7.11 -9.27 13.67
CA ASP A 280 -7.36 -9.45 12.23
C ASP A 280 -7.97 -8.22 11.50
N VAL A 281 -8.23 -7.11 12.19
CA VAL A 281 -8.56 -5.86 11.49
C VAL A 281 -7.31 -5.38 10.75
N MET A 282 -7.43 -5.21 9.42
CA MET A 282 -6.36 -4.64 8.60
C MET A 282 -6.26 -3.13 8.84
N PHE A 283 -5.36 -2.72 9.72
CA PHE A 283 -5.30 -1.36 10.26
C PHE A 283 -3.93 -0.73 10.05
N GLY A 284 -3.89 0.56 9.79
CA GLY A 284 -2.65 1.35 9.68
C GLY A 284 -1.97 1.54 11.02
N PHE A 285 -0.72 1.10 11.13
CA PHE A 285 0.14 1.25 12.30
C PHE A 285 1.50 1.84 11.93
N PRO A 286 2.16 2.56 12.86
CA PRO A 286 3.59 2.83 12.74
C PRO A 286 4.38 1.53 12.95
N VAL A 287 5.30 1.25 12.05
CA VAL A 287 6.15 0.07 12.10
C VAL A 287 7.61 0.43 11.81
N THR A 288 8.51 -0.44 12.25
CA THR A 288 9.89 -0.53 11.76
C THR A 288 10.07 -1.85 11.03
N CYS A 289 10.96 -1.91 10.06
CA CYS A 289 11.23 -3.13 9.30
C CYS A 289 12.72 -3.52 9.39
N VAL A 290 12.96 -4.83 9.53
CA VAL A 290 14.31 -5.41 9.54
C VAL A 290 14.26 -6.76 8.80
N SER A 291 15.13 -6.94 7.82
CA SER A 291 15.30 -8.23 7.11
C SER A 291 13.99 -8.84 6.58
N GLY A 292 13.09 -8.03 6.07
CA GLY A 292 11.83 -8.47 5.50
C GLY A 292 10.70 -8.74 6.50
N GLU A 293 10.92 -8.45 7.78
CA GLU A 293 9.91 -8.52 8.84
C GLU A 293 9.57 -7.12 9.33
N TYR A 294 8.31 -6.87 9.67
CA TYR A 294 7.88 -5.62 10.30
C TYR A 294 7.56 -5.83 11.78
N LYS A 295 7.78 -4.79 12.56
CA LYS A 295 7.43 -4.74 13.98
C LYS A 295 6.67 -3.45 14.27
N VAL A 296 5.50 -3.57 14.95
CA VAL A 296 4.72 -2.39 15.38
C VAL A 296 5.52 -1.62 16.43
N VAL A 297 5.47 -0.30 16.33
CA VAL A 297 5.93 0.59 17.38
C VAL A 297 4.90 0.61 18.48
N GLU A 298 5.22 0.04 19.61
CA GLU A 298 4.33 -0.08 20.78
C GLU A 298 4.61 0.98 21.84
N GLY A 299 3.69 1.16 22.78
CA GLY A 299 3.87 2.03 23.94
C GLY A 299 3.69 3.53 23.67
N LEU A 300 3.10 3.90 22.52
CA LEU A 300 2.78 5.30 22.24
C LEU A 300 1.56 5.73 23.08
N GLU A 301 1.68 6.87 23.74
CA GLU A 301 0.58 7.45 24.49
C GLU A 301 -0.48 8.03 23.53
N ILE A 302 -1.71 7.57 23.65
CA ILE A 302 -2.85 8.02 22.83
C ILE A 302 -3.71 8.95 23.69
N ASP A 303 -3.72 10.24 23.36
CA ASP A 303 -4.59 11.22 24.03
C ASP A 303 -6.06 11.10 23.56
N ALA A 304 -6.97 11.77 24.26
CA ALA A 304 -8.40 11.67 23.99
C ALA A 304 -8.79 12.09 22.57
N PHE A 305 -8.13 13.11 21.99
CA PHE A 305 -8.38 13.53 20.62
C PHE A 305 -7.96 12.44 19.62
N SER A 306 -6.78 11.90 19.80
CA SER A 306 -6.25 10.85 18.95
C SER A 306 -7.06 9.56 19.06
N GLN A 307 -7.50 9.21 20.26
CA GLN A 307 -8.39 8.06 20.48
C GLN A 307 -9.70 8.22 19.70
N ALA A 308 -10.33 9.39 19.75
CA ALA A 308 -11.55 9.65 18.98
C ALA A 308 -11.33 9.53 17.46
N CYS A 309 -10.17 9.97 16.96
CA CYS A 309 -9.81 9.80 15.55
C CYS A 309 -9.59 8.30 15.20
N ILE A 310 -8.89 7.57 16.05
CA ILE A 310 -8.65 6.13 15.89
C ILE A 310 -9.96 5.35 15.92
N ASP A 311 -10.84 5.63 16.86
CA ASP A 311 -12.16 4.98 16.99
C ASP A 311 -13.03 5.21 15.74
N LYS A 312 -12.99 6.42 15.18
CA LYS A 312 -13.72 6.75 13.95
C LYS A 312 -13.26 5.92 12.77
N THR A 313 -11.97 5.82 12.53
CA THR A 313 -11.43 5.05 11.41
C THR A 313 -11.55 3.54 11.65
N LEU A 314 -11.45 3.07 12.89
CA LEU A 314 -11.71 1.68 13.26
C LEU A 314 -13.17 1.30 12.99
N LYS A 315 -14.12 2.17 13.37
CA LYS A 315 -15.53 1.92 13.08
C LYS A 315 -15.78 1.74 11.58
N GLU A 316 -15.21 2.59 10.73
CA GLU A 316 -15.33 2.45 9.28
C GLU A 316 -14.81 1.08 8.81
N LEU A 317 -13.64 0.65 9.27
CA LEU A 317 -13.06 -0.65 8.91
C LEU A 317 -13.90 -1.83 9.39
N THR A 318 -14.45 -1.77 10.60
CA THR A 318 -15.32 -2.84 11.10
C THR A 318 -16.65 -2.91 10.35
N ASP A 319 -17.20 -1.78 9.96
CA ASP A 319 -18.41 -1.72 9.11
C ASP A 319 -18.10 -2.29 7.70
N GLU A 320 -16.94 -1.99 7.12
CA GLU A 320 -16.50 -2.57 5.84
C GLU A 320 -16.30 -4.09 5.92
N GLN A 321 -15.65 -4.58 6.99
CA GLN A 321 -15.47 -6.02 7.22
C GLN A 321 -16.83 -6.74 7.35
N ALA A 322 -17.77 -6.16 8.07
CA ALA A 322 -19.13 -6.71 8.18
C ALA A 322 -19.81 -6.79 6.81
N GLY A 323 -19.63 -5.79 5.96
CA GLY A 323 -20.17 -5.75 4.60
C GLY A 323 -19.62 -6.83 3.67
N VAL A 324 -18.41 -7.35 3.93
CA VAL A 324 -17.74 -8.37 3.12
C VAL A 324 -17.66 -9.75 3.81
N ALA A 325 -18.30 -9.93 4.96
CA ALA A 325 -18.24 -11.17 5.73
C ALA A 325 -18.68 -12.43 4.92
N HIS A 326 -19.51 -12.24 3.91
CA HIS A 326 -19.96 -13.32 3.01
C HIS A 326 -18.89 -13.78 2.00
N LEU A 327 -17.77 -13.08 1.90
CA LEU A 327 -16.65 -13.36 0.97
C LEU A 327 -15.48 -14.09 1.63
N VAL A 328 -15.47 -14.19 2.97
CA VAL A 328 -14.34 -14.66 3.78
C VAL A 328 -14.73 -15.83 4.70
#